data_dd21da65d13ef82c6cc926bb02a7b668
#
_entry.id   dd21da65d13ef82c6cc926bb02a7b668
#
_cell.length_a   1.000
_cell.length_b   1.000
_cell.length_c   1.000
_cell.angle_alpha   90.00
_cell.angle_beta   90.00
_cell.angle_gamma   90.00
#
_symmetry.space_group_name_H-M   'P 1'
#
loop_
_entity.id
_entity.type
_entity.pdbx_description
1 polymer ?
#
loop_
_entity_poly.entity_id
_entity_poly.type
_entity_poly.pdbx_seq_one_letter_code
_entity_poly.pdbx_strand_id
1 'polypeptide(L)'
;MKNTKKDIRVLTRKEIQDFFLSHNIPSFKGNQVYQWLWKKGVHDFDLMTNLSLEHRILLKTHFEINHINIDFQQRSADGTIKNAVKLHDQFIVESVLIPTSKRSTACVSSQVGCSLDCVFCATAALKRMRNLNADEIYDQVVAMDKQSKLYFKRSLSNIVFMGMGEPLLNYKNVLLSIDKITDPDGLAMSPRRITLSTSGIPKMIYKMADDKVKFDLAVSLHSARQEVREKIMPFANKFPLNDLSKSLAYWYQYTKKQITFEYVIWEGVNDKKEDIQALIKFCRQIPSKVNLIQYNPIDNSLMKEAPEEIIESYLKALNQSRIKVTYRRSRGEDIAAACGQLANKL
;
A
#
# COMPACT_ATOMS: atom_id res chain seq x y z
N MET A 1 26.34 -24.29 -8.39
CA MET A 1 25.48 -23.34 -7.67
C MET A 1 25.92 -21.94 -8.07
N LYS A 2 25.05 -21.13 -8.68
CA LYS A 2 25.38 -19.71 -8.91
C LYS A 2 25.49 -19.05 -7.53
N ASN A 3 26.66 -18.57 -7.20
CA ASN A 3 26.91 -17.80 -5.99
C ASN A 3 26.13 -16.48 -6.17
N THR A 4 24.85 -16.44 -5.76
CA THR A 4 24.02 -15.24 -5.86
C THR A 4 24.56 -14.23 -4.84
N LYS A 5 25.03 -13.10 -5.35
CA LYS A 5 25.49 -11.99 -4.51
C LYS A 5 24.33 -11.49 -3.65
N LYS A 6 24.66 -10.94 -2.50
CA LYS A 6 23.67 -10.33 -1.62
C LYS A 6 23.22 -8.98 -2.21
N ASP A 7 21.91 -8.70 -2.22
CA ASP A 7 21.43 -7.35 -2.56
C ASP A 7 21.92 -6.37 -1.49
N ILE A 8 22.64 -5.33 -1.92
CA ILE A 8 23.16 -4.29 -1.03
C ILE A 8 22.04 -3.53 -0.32
N ARG A 9 20.83 -3.49 -0.88
CA ARG A 9 19.68 -2.75 -0.32
C ARG A 9 19.07 -3.42 0.91
N VAL A 10 19.40 -4.66 1.21
CA VAL A 10 19.04 -5.30 2.48
C VAL A 10 19.90 -4.84 3.65
N LEU A 11 21.03 -4.16 3.36
CA LEU A 11 21.91 -3.63 4.38
C LEU A 11 21.39 -2.30 4.94
N THR A 12 21.61 -2.12 6.24
CA THR A 12 21.45 -0.83 6.88
C THR A 12 22.55 0.14 6.44
N ARG A 13 22.32 1.45 6.62
CA ARG A 13 23.34 2.48 6.37
C ARG A 13 24.66 2.16 7.12
N LYS A 14 24.54 1.73 8.37
CA LYS A 14 25.69 1.39 9.18
C LYS A 14 26.43 0.17 8.63
N GLU A 15 25.74 -0.88 8.23
CA GLU A 15 26.38 -2.06 7.65
C GLU A 15 27.13 -1.74 6.35
N ILE A 16 26.61 -0.82 5.52
CA ILE A 16 27.33 -0.34 4.33
C ILE A 16 28.58 0.46 4.73
N GLN A 17 28.50 1.29 5.77
CA GLN A 17 29.67 1.99 6.30
C GLN A 17 30.72 1.04 6.87
N ASP A 18 30.31 0.05 7.65
CA ASP A 18 31.17 -0.97 8.25
C ASP A 18 31.86 -1.83 7.18
N PHE A 19 31.15 -2.13 6.07
CA PHE A 19 31.74 -2.81 4.91
C PHE A 19 32.91 -2.00 4.31
N PHE A 20 32.78 -0.70 4.14
CA PHE A 20 33.86 0.14 3.64
C PHE A 20 35.03 0.21 4.65
N LEU A 21 34.73 0.36 5.94
CA LEU A 21 35.75 0.36 6.99
C LEU A 21 36.55 -0.93 7.01
N SER A 22 35.90 -2.09 6.84
CA SER A 22 36.61 -3.41 6.80
C SER A 22 37.56 -3.58 5.61
N HIS A 23 37.43 -2.71 4.59
CA HIS A 23 38.33 -2.65 3.43
C HIS A 23 39.28 -1.44 3.49
N ASN A 24 39.49 -0.85 4.67
CA ASN A 24 40.32 0.33 4.88
C ASN A 24 39.89 1.56 4.05
N ILE A 25 38.60 1.68 3.78
CA ILE A 25 37.99 2.81 3.05
C ILE A 25 37.15 3.66 4.03
N PRO A 26 37.25 4.99 3.98
CA PRO A 26 36.51 5.85 4.90
C PRO A 26 35.00 5.61 4.87
N SER A 27 34.37 5.53 6.07
CA SER A 27 32.95 5.19 6.26
C SER A 27 31.96 6.11 5.52
N PHE A 28 32.34 7.37 5.27
CA PHE A 28 31.49 8.31 4.53
C PHE A 28 31.16 7.84 3.10
N LYS A 29 32.00 6.96 2.52
CA LYS A 29 31.71 6.31 1.23
C LYS A 29 30.44 5.46 1.31
N GLY A 30 30.18 4.81 2.44
CA GLY A 30 28.94 4.09 2.70
C GLY A 30 27.71 5.02 2.67
N ASN A 31 27.82 6.25 3.19
CA ASN A 31 26.76 7.25 3.08
C ASN A 31 26.50 7.65 1.62
N GLN A 32 27.58 7.82 0.83
CA GLN A 32 27.43 8.13 -0.59
C GLN A 32 26.68 7.02 -1.33
N VAL A 33 27.04 5.75 -1.09
CA VAL A 33 26.32 4.59 -1.65
C VAL A 33 24.87 4.60 -1.22
N TYR A 34 24.58 4.80 0.08
CA TYR A 34 23.21 4.86 0.58
C TYR A 34 22.37 5.93 -0.14
N GLN A 35 22.94 7.13 -0.36
CA GLN A 35 22.26 8.20 -1.10
C GLN A 35 22.04 7.85 -2.58
N TRP A 36 22.99 7.16 -3.22
CA TRP A 36 22.78 6.68 -4.58
C TRP A 36 21.63 5.69 -4.70
N LEU A 37 21.55 4.75 -3.76
CA LEU A 37 20.51 3.72 -3.73
C LEU A 37 19.12 4.33 -3.45
N TRP A 38 19.02 5.17 -2.41
CA TRP A 38 17.72 5.57 -1.86
C TRP A 38 17.27 6.98 -2.25
N LYS A 39 18.17 7.91 -2.49
CA LYS A 39 17.80 9.28 -2.91
C LYS A 39 17.76 9.41 -4.44
N LYS A 40 18.73 8.81 -5.12
CA LYS A 40 18.84 8.87 -6.57
C LYS A 40 18.18 7.69 -7.27
N GLY A 41 17.91 6.59 -6.56
CA GLY A 41 17.25 5.40 -7.08
C GLY A 41 18.01 4.75 -8.23
N VAL A 42 19.35 4.60 -8.10
CA VAL A 42 20.17 3.93 -9.10
C VAL A 42 20.19 2.43 -8.90
N HIS A 43 20.25 1.71 -9.99
CA HIS A 43 20.26 0.24 -10.02
C HIS A 43 21.58 -0.34 -10.58
N ASP A 44 22.57 0.52 -10.80
CA ASP A 44 23.90 0.15 -11.28
C ASP A 44 24.98 0.92 -10.50
N PHE A 45 25.99 0.18 -9.98
CA PHE A 45 27.11 0.77 -9.28
C PHE A 45 27.95 1.70 -10.18
N ASP A 46 27.96 1.48 -11.51
CA ASP A 46 28.69 2.36 -12.44
C ASP A 46 28.15 3.78 -12.49
N LEU A 47 26.89 3.95 -12.16
CA LEU A 47 26.25 5.28 -12.09
C LEU A 47 26.66 6.08 -10.84
N MET A 48 27.35 5.46 -9.88
CA MET A 48 27.79 6.11 -8.63
C MET A 48 29.07 6.92 -8.86
N THR A 49 28.97 7.99 -9.63
CA THR A 49 30.12 8.75 -10.20
C THR A 49 31.05 9.42 -9.18
N ASN A 50 30.60 9.65 -7.94
CA ASN A 50 31.44 10.16 -6.84
C ASN A 50 32.22 9.08 -6.07
N LEU A 51 32.10 7.81 -6.50
CA LEU A 51 32.94 6.71 -6.06
C LEU A 51 34.04 6.45 -7.12
N SER A 52 35.25 6.10 -6.65
CA SER A 52 36.31 5.67 -7.55
C SER A 52 35.93 4.38 -8.29
N LEU A 53 36.59 4.09 -9.39
CA LEU A 53 36.38 2.85 -10.14
C LEU A 53 36.62 1.63 -9.26
N GLU A 54 37.68 1.65 -8.45
CA GLU A 54 38.03 0.57 -7.51
C GLU A 54 36.89 0.30 -6.51
N HIS A 55 36.28 1.35 -5.93
CA HIS A 55 35.17 1.21 -5.00
C HIS A 55 33.93 0.62 -5.69
N ARG A 56 33.65 1.01 -6.94
CA ARG A 56 32.54 0.45 -7.73
C ARG A 56 32.78 -1.03 -8.07
N ILE A 57 34.02 -1.40 -8.42
CA ILE A 57 34.41 -2.81 -8.64
C ILE A 57 34.29 -3.61 -7.35
N LEU A 58 34.74 -3.09 -6.21
CA LEU A 58 34.61 -3.71 -4.91
C LEU A 58 33.14 -4.00 -4.58
N LEU A 59 32.24 -3.03 -4.77
CA LEU A 59 30.81 -3.22 -4.57
C LEU A 59 30.24 -4.30 -5.49
N LYS A 60 30.58 -4.27 -6.79
CA LYS A 60 30.14 -5.28 -7.75
C LYS A 60 30.65 -6.68 -7.44
N THR A 61 31.82 -6.81 -6.81
CA THR A 61 32.36 -8.11 -6.42
C THR A 61 31.54 -8.75 -5.30
N HIS A 62 31.07 -7.96 -4.33
CA HIS A 62 30.40 -8.45 -3.13
C HIS A 62 28.87 -8.39 -3.19
N PHE A 63 28.31 -7.48 -3.98
CA PHE A 63 26.89 -7.18 -3.98
C PHE A 63 26.29 -7.12 -5.38
N GLU A 64 24.96 -7.21 -5.42
CA GLU A 64 24.11 -6.87 -6.54
C GLU A 64 23.07 -5.83 -6.10
N ILE A 65 22.38 -5.22 -7.05
CA ILE A 65 21.24 -4.34 -6.81
C ILE A 65 20.07 -4.94 -7.57
N ASN A 66 19.16 -5.60 -6.85
CA ASN A 66 17.91 -6.03 -7.43
C ASN A 66 17.04 -4.80 -7.73
N HIS A 67 16.28 -4.83 -8.80
CA HIS A 67 15.37 -3.75 -9.15
C HIS A 67 14.11 -4.29 -9.81
N ILE A 68 13.07 -3.49 -9.83
CA ILE A 68 11.84 -3.77 -10.56
C ILE A 68 11.94 -3.21 -11.97
N ASN A 69 11.16 -3.80 -12.88
CA ASN A 69 10.96 -3.26 -14.22
C ASN A 69 9.46 -3.04 -14.45
N ILE A 70 9.09 -1.95 -15.11
CA ILE A 70 7.73 -1.80 -15.63
C ILE A 70 7.67 -2.56 -16.95
N ASP A 71 7.09 -3.76 -16.90
CA ASP A 71 7.02 -4.67 -18.05
C ASP A 71 5.93 -4.21 -19.02
N PHE A 72 4.81 -3.74 -18.47
CA PHE A 72 3.69 -3.23 -19.25
C PHE A 72 2.97 -2.10 -18.52
N GLN A 73 2.38 -1.17 -19.29
CA GLN A 73 1.66 -0.02 -18.79
C GLN A 73 0.35 0.17 -19.55
N GLN A 74 -0.74 0.34 -18.82
CA GLN A 74 -2.04 0.75 -19.38
C GLN A 74 -2.41 2.13 -18.87
N ARG A 75 -3.06 2.92 -19.73
CA ARG A 75 -3.53 4.26 -19.37
C ARG A 75 -5.03 4.37 -19.62
N SER A 76 -5.76 4.72 -18.57
CA SER A 76 -7.19 4.98 -18.58
C SER A 76 -7.51 6.33 -19.26
N ALA A 77 -8.74 6.46 -19.75
CA ALA A 77 -9.28 7.72 -20.25
C ALA A 77 -9.28 8.83 -19.19
N ASP A 78 -9.39 8.48 -17.90
CA ASP A 78 -9.34 9.44 -16.78
C ASP A 78 -7.91 9.83 -16.35
N GLY A 79 -6.90 9.31 -17.07
CA GLY A 79 -5.48 9.55 -16.84
C GLY A 79 -4.82 8.59 -15.85
N THR A 80 -5.56 7.69 -15.20
CA THR A 80 -5.00 6.65 -14.32
C THR A 80 -4.06 5.73 -15.10
N ILE A 81 -2.94 5.36 -14.49
CA ILE A 81 -1.93 4.49 -15.11
C ILE A 81 -1.77 3.24 -14.25
N LYS A 82 -2.05 2.07 -14.84
CA LYS A 82 -1.76 0.76 -14.24
C LYS A 82 -0.43 0.25 -14.79
N ASN A 83 0.44 -0.18 -13.89
CA ASN A 83 1.74 -0.74 -14.21
C ASN A 83 1.77 -2.22 -13.83
N ALA A 84 2.20 -3.06 -14.77
CA ALA A 84 2.67 -4.41 -14.48
C ALA A 84 4.15 -4.32 -14.07
N VAL A 85 4.42 -4.57 -12.81
CA VAL A 85 5.73 -4.44 -12.18
C VAL A 85 6.37 -5.81 -12.09
N LYS A 86 7.36 -6.05 -12.92
CA LYS A 86 8.14 -7.28 -12.93
C LYS A 86 9.25 -7.22 -11.89
N LEU A 87 9.29 -8.20 -11.01
CA LEU A 87 10.24 -8.33 -9.93
C LEU A 87 11.50 -9.12 -10.39
N HIS A 88 12.57 -9.08 -9.61
CA HIS A 88 13.83 -9.74 -9.94
C HIS A 88 13.71 -11.26 -10.12
N ASP A 89 12.76 -11.89 -9.45
CA ASP A 89 12.44 -13.33 -9.52
C ASP A 89 11.34 -13.68 -10.55
N GLN A 90 11.05 -12.76 -11.46
CA GLN A 90 10.08 -12.86 -12.56
C GLN A 90 8.61 -12.82 -12.13
N PHE A 91 8.28 -12.75 -10.83
CA PHE A 91 6.90 -12.49 -10.43
C PHE A 91 6.46 -11.09 -10.87
N ILE A 92 5.15 -10.94 -11.06
CA ILE A 92 4.54 -9.67 -11.43
C ILE A 92 3.58 -9.23 -10.33
N VAL A 93 3.61 -7.95 -10.02
CA VAL A 93 2.59 -7.27 -9.22
C VAL A 93 2.11 -6.04 -9.96
N GLU A 94 0.93 -5.55 -9.61
CA GLU A 94 0.40 -4.34 -10.22
C GLU A 94 0.51 -3.16 -9.26
N SER A 95 0.79 -1.99 -9.80
CA SER A 95 0.72 -0.71 -9.09
C SER A 95 -0.03 0.32 -9.92
N VAL A 96 -0.63 1.31 -9.28
CA VAL A 96 -1.51 2.27 -9.98
C VAL A 96 -1.14 3.71 -9.60
N LEU A 97 -0.87 4.53 -10.62
CA LEU A 97 -0.73 5.97 -10.48
C LEU A 97 -2.06 6.64 -10.76
N ILE A 98 -2.62 7.31 -9.76
CA ILE A 98 -3.95 7.92 -9.81
C ILE A 98 -3.80 9.45 -9.80
N PRO A 99 -3.93 10.12 -10.95
CA PRO A 99 -3.91 11.57 -11.04
C PRO A 99 -5.28 12.15 -10.71
N THR A 100 -5.27 13.35 -10.14
CA THR A 100 -6.44 14.25 -10.08
C THR A 100 -6.00 15.63 -10.57
N SER A 101 -6.87 16.63 -10.62
CA SER A 101 -6.49 18.00 -10.98
C SER A 101 -5.35 18.55 -10.11
N LYS A 102 -5.28 18.16 -8.83
CA LYS A 102 -4.34 18.75 -7.84
C LYS A 102 -3.33 17.74 -7.27
N ARG A 103 -3.51 16.45 -7.48
CA ARG A 103 -2.75 15.40 -6.77
C ARG A 103 -2.33 14.28 -7.72
N SER A 104 -1.24 13.62 -7.37
CA SER A 104 -0.85 12.33 -7.94
C SER A 104 -0.65 11.36 -6.79
N THR A 105 -1.41 10.28 -6.77
CA THR A 105 -1.37 9.25 -5.72
C THR A 105 -0.79 7.97 -6.27
N ALA A 106 0.21 7.42 -5.59
CA ALA A 106 0.73 6.08 -5.88
C ALA A 106 -0.03 5.04 -5.03
N CYS A 107 -0.64 4.06 -5.69
CA CYS A 107 -1.21 2.87 -5.07
C CYS A 107 -0.21 1.73 -5.26
N VAL A 108 0.38 1.25 -4.14
CA VAL A 108 1.45 0.26 -4.14
C VAL A 108 1.01 -1.08 -3.62
N SER A 109 1.60 -2.14 -4.16
CA SER A 109 1.43 -3.51 -3.72
C SER A 109 2.44 -3.88 -2.63
N SER A 110 2.05 -4.80 -1.74
CA SER A 110 2.88 -5.27 -0.62
C SER A 110 3.20 -6.77 -0.67
N GLN A 111 2.50 -7.54 -1.50
CA GLN A 111 2.68 -8.98 -1.64
C GLN A 111 2.48 -9.41 -3.10
N VAL A 112 3.06 -10.52 -3.49
CA VAL A 112 2.72 -11.24 -4.72
C VAL A 112 1.52 -12.12 -4.39
N GLY A 113 0.33 -11.74 -4.88
CA GLY A 113 -0.95 -12.33 -4.48
C GLY A 113 -1.37 -11.92 -3.08
N CYS A 114 -2.37 -12.58 -2.53
CA CYS A 114 -2.88 -12.32 -1.18
C CYS A 114 -3.22 -13.65 -0.48
N SER A 115 -3.09 -13.69 0.84
CA SER A 115 -3.50 -14.84 1.66
C SER A 115 -4.87 -14.67 2.30
N LEU A 116 -5.49 -13.52 2.12
CA LEU A 116 -6.86 -13.26 2.56
C LEU A 116 -7.84 -13.60 1.44
N ASP A 117 -9.01 -14.05 1.83
CA ASP A 117 -10.03 -14.67 0.99
C ASP A 117 -11.24 -13.75 0.76
N CYS A 118 -11.01 -12.43 0.61
CA CYS A 118 -12.07 -11.47 0.36
C CYS A 118 -12.78 -11.76 -0.98
N VAL A 119 -14.09 -12.02 -0.95
CA VAL A 119 -14.86 -12.48 -2.12
C VAL A 119 -15.03 -11.42 -3.22
N PHE A 120 -14.77 -10.17 -2.89
CA PHE A 120 -14.88 -9.01 -3.81
C PHE A 120 -13.54 -8.54 -4.40
N CYS A 121 -12.44 -9.27 -4.14
CA CYS A 121 -11.09 -8.84 -4.52
C CYS A 121 -10.43 -9.84 -5.46
N ALA A 122 -10.08 -9.40 -6.66
CA ALA A 122 -9.43 -10.24 -7.67
C ALA A 122 -8.04 -10.75 -7.21
N THR A 123 -7.31 -9.97 -6.41
CA THR A 123 -6.03 -10.40 -5.83
C THR A 123 -6.20 -11.59 -4.87
N ALA A 124 -7.36 -11.74 -4.22
CA ALA A 124 -7.62 -12.86 -3.32
C ALA A 124 -7.71 -14.20 -4.08
N ALA A 125 -8.08 -14.19 -5.37
CA ALA A 125 -8.05 -15.38 -6.22
C ALA A 125 -6.62 -15.83 -6.57
N LEU A 126 -5.63 -14.96 -6.41
CA LEU A 126 -4.22 -15.28 -6.61
C LEU A 126 -3.63 -15.80 -5.30
N LYS A 127 -3.09 -17.02 -5.32
CA LYS A 127 -2.36 -17.53 -4.17
C LYS A 127 -1.20 -16.60 -3.82
N ARG A 128 -1.03 -16.32 -2.51
CA ARG A 128 0.15 -15.58 -2.07
C ARG A 128 1.41 -16.41 -2.27
N MET A 129 2.31 -15.90 -3.10
CA MET A 129 3.62 -16.54 -3.34
C MET A 129 4.64 -16.09 -2.31
N ARG A 130 4.78 -14.76 -2.12
CA ARG A 130 5.69 -14.17 -1.14
C ARG A 130 5.32 -12.74 -0.76
N ASN A 131 5.94 -12.25 0.26
CA ASN A 131 5.95 -10.82 0.58
C ASN A 131 6.91 -10.08 -0.36
N LEU A 132 6.60 -8.83 -0.67
CA LEU A 132 7.56 -7.94 -1.33
C LEU A 132 8.64 -7.50 -0.34
N ASN A 133 9.86 -7.33 -0.84
CA ASN A 133 10.93 -6.71 -0.10
C ASN A 133 10.72 -5.19 0.02
N ALA A 134 11.39 -4.56 0.97
CA ALA A 134 11.25 -3.11 1.19
C ALA A 134 11.67 -2.27 -0.02
N ASP A 135 12.70 -2.71 -0.72
CA ASP A 135 13.21 -2.10 -1.95
C ASP A 135 12.23 -2.24 -3.12
N GLU A 136 11.58 -3.39 -3.28
CA GLU A 136 10.56 -3.60 -4.31
C GLU A 136 9.33 -2.70 -4.10
N ILE A 137 8.95 -2.47 -2.84
CA ILE A 137 7.87 -1.53 -2.50
C ILE A 137 8.32 -0.09 -2.79
N TYR A 138 9.54 0.26 -2.37
CA TYR A 138 10.12 1.58 -2.60
C TYR A 138 10.25 1.90 -4.08
N ASP A 139 10.73 0.96 -4.89
CA ASP A 139 10.91 1.14 -6.32
C ASP A 139 9.60 1.39 -7.07
N GLN A 140 8.47 0.79 -6.63
CA GLN A 140 7.14 1.12 -7.17
C GLN A 140 6.84 2.61 -7.00
N VAL A 141 7.15 3.18 -5.84
CA VAL A 141 6.94 4.61 -5.55
C VAL A 141 7.84 5.47 -6.45
N VAL A 142 9.12 5.12 -6.57
CA VAL A 142 10.07 5.85 -7.43
C VAL A 142 9.64 5.81 -8.88
N ALA A 143 9.23 4.65 -9.39
CA ALA A 143 8.75 4.50 -10.77
C ALA A 143 7.53 5.38 -11.03
N MET A 144 6.54 5.38 -10.12
CA MET A 144 5.35 6.21 -10.26
C MET A 144 5.63 7.71 -10.05
N ASP A 145 6.63 8.10 -9.25
CA ASP A 145 7.04 9.51 -9.16
C ASP A 145 7.66 9.99 -10.47
N LYS A 146 8.50 9.15 -11.12
CA LYS A 146 9.03 9.43 -12.47
C LYS A 146 7.90 9.56 -13.49
N GLN A 147 6.92 8.68 -13.49
CA GLN A 147 5.74 8.75 -14.36
C GLN A 147 4.91 10.01 -14.09
N SER A 148 4.69 10.36 -12.82
CA SER A 148 3.93 11.56 -12.43
C SER A 148 4.61 12.84 -12.93
N LYS A 149 5.94 12.94 -12.82
CA LYS A 149 6.72 14.04 -13.37
C LYS A 149 6.65 14.09 -14.90
N LEU A 150 6.76 12.94 -15.56
CA LEU A 150 6.74 12.83 -17.01
C LEU A 150 5.39 13.24 -17.59
N TYR A 151 4.30 12.64 -17.10
CA TYR A 151 2.97 12.80 -17.70
C TYR A 151 2.17 13.96 -17.11
N PHE A 152 2.34 14.26 -15.82
CA PHE A 152 1.53 15.26 -15.10
C PHE A 152 2.34 16.48 -14.63
N LYS A 153 3.65 16.54 -14.94
CA LYS A 153 4.57 17.66 -14.60
C LYS A 153 4.62 17.98 -13.10
N ARG A 154 4.41 16.97 -12.24
CA ARG A 154 4.44 17.11 -10.77
C ARG A 154 4.90 15.83 -10.10
N SER A 155 5.47 15.95 -8.90
CA SER A 155 5.82 14.83 -8.06
C SER A 155 4.58 14.17 -7.43
N LEU A 156 4.76 12.97 -6.90
CA LEU A 156 3.74 12.32 -6.08
C LEU A 156 3.37 13.19 -4.88
N SER A 157 2.07 13.24 -4.60
CA SER A 157 1.56 13.93 -3.42
C SER A 157 1.17 12.97 -2.29
N ASN A 158 0.78 11.74 -2.63
CA ASN A 158 0.30 10.75 -1.67
C ASN A 158 0.71 9.34 -2.08
N ILE A 159 0.81 8.46 -1.08
CA ILE A 159 1.01 7.02 -1.27
C ILE A 159 -0.07 6.29 -0.49
N VAL A 160 -0.68 5.27 -1.10
CA VAL A 160 -1.64 4.39 -0.45
C VAL A 160 -1.20 2.93 -0.62
N PHE A 161 -1.15 2.19 0.48
CA PHE A 161 -0.92 0.75 0.48
C PHE A 161 -2.26 0.05 0.30
N MET A 162 -2.79 0.10 -0.93
CA MET A 162 -4.11 -0.43 -1.32
C MET A 162 -4.03 -1.26 -2.61
N GLY A 163 -2.83 -1.66 -3.03
CA GLY A 163 -2.58 -2.58 -4.13
C GLY A 163 -2.74 -4.04 -3.71
N MET A 164 -1.94 -4.92 -4.31
CA MET A 164 -2.01 -6.36 -4.04
C MET A 164 -1.42 -6.71 -2.67
N GLY A 165 -2.13 -7.57 -1.92
CA GLY A 165 -1.72 -8.12 -0.63
C GLY A 165 -2.24 -7.35 0.59
N GLU A 166 -2.06 -7.96 1.78
CA GLU A 166 -2.35 -7.36 3.08
C GLU A 166 -1.04 -6.79 3.67
N PRO A 167 -0.91 -5.45 3.78
CA PRO A 167 0.34 -4.83 4.25
C PRO A 167 0.77 -5.26 5.65
N LEU A 168 -0.19 -5.53 6.55
CA LEU A 168 0.13 -5.95 7.91
C LEU A 168 0.67 -7.38 8.00
N LEU A 169 0.47 -8.22 6.98
CA LEU A 169 1.12 -9.52 6.85
C LEU A 169 2.54 -9.44 6.26
N ASN A 170 2.92 -8.24 5.77
CA ASN A 170 4.29 -7.91 5.35
C ASN A 170 4.86 -6.73 6.16
N TYR A 171 4.46 -6.61 7.40
CA TYR A 171 4.66 -5.42 8.22
C TYR A 171 6.10 -4.92 8.27
N LYS A 172 7.08 -5.82 8.45
CA LYS A 172 8.51 -5.46 8.53
C LYS A 172 8.99 -4.73 7.27
N ASN A 173 8.74 -5.30 6.09
CA ASN A 173 9.19 -4.70 4.83
C ASN A 173 8.41 -3.42 4.48
N VAL A 174 7.12 -3.39 4.82
CA VAL A 174 6.29 -2.18 4.65
C VAL A 174 6.84 -1.04 5.50
N LEU A 175 7.15 -1.26 6.78
CA LEU A 175 7.77 -0.23 7.61
C LEU A 175 9.12 0.22 7.07
N LEU A 176 10.00 -0.73 6.73
CA LEU A 176 11.31 -0.39 6.15
C LEU A 176 11.17 0.44 4.86
N SER A 177 10.19 0.13 4.01
CA SER A 177 9.94 0.93 2.80
C SER A 177 9.46 2.33 3.14
N ILE A 178 8.55 2.46 4.12
CA ILE A 178 8.06 3.78 4.59
C ILE A 178 9.21 4.59 5.20
N ASP A 179 10.11 3.96 5.96
CA ASP A 179 11.29 4.63 6.50
C ASP A 179 12.16 5.22 5.38
N LYS A 180 12.41 4.43 4.30
CA LYS A 180 13.16 4.94 3.13
C LYS A 180 12.42 6.05 2.38
N ILE A 181 11.12 5.95 2.25
CA ILE A 181 10.26 6.97 1.60
C ILE A 181 10.29 8.28 2.40
N THR A 182 10.34 8.19 3.73
CA THR A 182 10.29 9.36 4.62
C THR A 182 11.66 9.89 5.04
N ASP A 183 12.73 9.12 4.83
CA ASP A 183 14.12 9.51 5.13
C ASP A 183 14.51 10.77 4.32
N PRO A 184 15.12 11.79 4.94
CA PRO A 184 15.68 12.95 4.22
C PRO A 184 16.69 12.59 3.13
N ASP A 185 17.43 11.49 3.30
CA ASP A 185 18.33 10.91 2.30
C ASP A 185 17.64 9.90 1.37
N GLY A 186 16.31 9.78 1.43
CA GLY A 186 15.44 9.05 0.52
C GLY A 186 14.56 10.00 -0.28
N LEU A 187 13.24 9.73 -0.34
CA LEU A 187 12.28 10.61 -1.05
C LEU A 187 11.84 11.82 -0.20
N ALA A 188 12.18 11.89 1.08
CA ALA A 188 11.84 12.96 2.00
C ALA A 188 10.31 13.28 2.06
N MET A 189 9.46 12.29 1.81
CA MET A 189 8.01 12.47 1.83
C MET A 189 7.49 12.54 3.27
N SER A 190 6.58 13.47 3.53
CA SER A 190 5.95 13.53 4.86
C SER A 190 5.13 12.26 5.14
N PRO A 191 5.27 11.62 6.33
CA PRO A 191 4.46 10.46 6.71
C PRO A 191 2.95 10.72 6.66
N ARG A 192 2.49 11.97 6.82
CA ARG A 192 1.08 12.36 6.71
C ARG A 192 0.50 12.21 5.29
N ARG A 193 1.35 11.96 4.30
CA ARG A 193 0.95 11.71 2.91
C ARG A 193 0.87 10.21 2.60
N ILE A 194 1.11 9.36 3.59
CA ILE A 194 1.09 7.91 3.45
C ILE A 194 -0.12 7.37 4.21
N THR A 195 -0.91 6.55 3.54
CA THR A 195 -2.03 5.81 4.15
C THR A 195 -1.77 4.33 3.99
N LEU A 196 -1.71 3.61 5.11
CA LEU A 196 -1.71 2.15 5.13
C LEU A 196 -3.14 1.68 5.29
N SER A 197 -3.62 0.87 4.34
CA SER A 197 -4.92 0.20 4.42
C SER A 197 -4.72 -1.24 4.86
N THR A 198 -5.60 -1.71 5.73
CA THR A 198 -5.59 -3.10 6.21
C THR A 198 -7.00 -3.65 6.25
N SER A 199 -7.10 -4.94 6.08
CA SER A 199 -8.33 -5.70 6.30
C SER A 199 -8.72 -5.81 7.79
N GLY A 200 -7.84 -5.36 8.70
CA GLY A 200 -8.11 -5.31 10.13
C GLY A 200 -7.58 -6.54 10.89
N ILE A 201 -6.27 -6.56 11.15
CA ILE A 201 -5.59 -7.60 11.96
C ILE A 201 -5.27 -6.99 13.33
N PRO A 202 -6.06 -7.27 14.40
CA PRO A 202 -5.98 -6.56 15.67
C PRO A 202 -4.58 -6.56 16.29
N LYS A 203 -3.92 -7.73 16.35
CA LYS A 203 -2.55 -7.86 16.88
C LYS A 203 -1.57 -6.89 16.21
N MET A 204 -1.68 -6.71 14.91
CA MET A 204 -0.78 -5.83 14.16
C MET A 204 -1.15 -4.36 14.32
N ILE A 205 -2.42 -4.04 14.54
CA ILE A 205 -2.86 -2.67 14.85
C ILE A 205 -2.32 -2.24 16.22
N TYR A 206 -2.35 -3.11 17.24
CA TYR A 206 -1.68 -2.85 18.52
C TYR A 206 -0.18 -2.58 18.30
N LYS A 207 0.49 -3.48 17.55
CA LYS A 207 1.93 -3.31 17.26
C LYS A 207 2.25 -2.00 16.57
N MET A 208 1.46 -1.57 15.59
CA MET A 208 1.66 -0.26 14.94
C MET A 208 1.53 0.91 15.93
N ALA A 209 0.60 0.82 16.88
CA ALA A 209 0.44 1.84 17.91
C ALA A 209 1.66 1.88 18.85
N ASP A 210 2.16 0.72 19.27
CA ASP A 210 3.37 0.59 20.10
C ASP A 210 4.62 1.12 19.38
N ASP A 211 4.75 0.83 18.08
CA ASP A 211 5.83 1.32 17.22
C ASP A 211 5.71 2.84 16.90
N LYS A 212 4.64 3.50 17.38
CA LYS A 212 4.38 4.95 17.23
C LYS A 212 4.48 5.44 15.79
N VAL A 213 3.96 4.65 14.85
CA VAL A 213 4.01 4.98 13.43
C VAL A 213 3.33 6.32 13.12
N LYS A 214 3.82 7.04 12.11
CA LYS A 214 3.40 8.42 11.81
C LYS A 214 2.51 8.55 10.56
N PHE A 215 2.25 7.48 9.84
CA PHE A 215 1.34 7.46 8.69
C PHE A 215 -0.13 7.34 9.11
N ASP A 216 -1.05 7.48 8.16
CA ASP A 216 -2.49 7.37 8.40
C ASP A 216 -2.96 5.92 8.21
N LEU A 217 -4.01 5.55 8.97
CA LEU A 217 -4.60 4.21 8.93
C LEU A 217 -5.96 4.24 8.24
N ALA A 218 -6.14 3.36 7.25
CA ALA A 218 -7.43 2.98 6.70
C ALA A 218 -7.74 1.52 7.03
N VAL A 219 -9.00 1.21 7.24
CA VAL A 219 -9.47 -0.16 7.52
C VAL A 219 -10.58 -0.51 6.54
N SER A 220 -10.39 -1.58 5.80
CA SER A 220 -11.40 -2.20 4.96
C SER A 220 -12.46 -2.86 5.87
N LEU A 221 -13.46 -2.06 6.27
CA LEU A 221 -14.51 -2.51 7.19
C LEU A 221 -15.58 -3.30 6.46
N HIS A 222 -16.17 -2.70 5.42
CA HIS A 222 -17.19 -3.20 4.50
C HIS A 222 -18.48 -3.74 5.13
N SER A 223 -18.47 -4.14 6.39
CA SER A 223 -19.64 -4.36 7.23
C SER A 223 -19.30 -4.19 8.71
N ALA A 224 -20.22 -3.58 9.46
CA ALA A 224 -20.16 -3.47 10.92
C ALA A 224 -21.03 -4.53 11.61
N ARG A 225 -21.56 -5.50 10.85
CA ARG A 225 -22.22 -6.70 11.32
C ARG A 225 -21.31 -7.91 11.10
N GLN A 226 -21.00 -8.63 12.17
CA GLN A 226 -20.01 -9.72 12.14
C GLN A 226 -20.37 -10.78 11.09
N GLU A 227 -21.62 -11.25 11.11
CA GLU A 227 -22.11 -12.29 10.23
C GLU A 227 -22.12 -11.90 8.74
N VAL A 228 -22.28 -10.62 8.44
CA VAL A 228 -22.18 -10.08 7.07
C VAL A 228 -20.71 -9.95 6.67
N ARG A 229 -19.87 -9.43 7.59
CA ARG A 229 -18.45 -9.25 7.34
C ARG A 229 -17.75 -10.60 7.06
N GLU A 230 -18.10 -11.66 7.78
CA GLU A 230 -17.55 -13.01 7.58
C GLU A 230 -17.92 -13.59 6.21
N LYS A 231 -19.10 -13.26 5.68
CA LYS A 231 -19.51 -13.71 4.33
C LYS A 231 -18.69 -13.06 3.22
N ILE A 232 -18.33 -11.78 3.36
CA ILE A 232 -17.59 -11.03 2.34
C ILE A 232 -16.07 -11.07 2.56
N MET A 233 -15.64 -11.30 3.81
CA MET A 233 -14.24 -11.38 4.25
C MET A 233 -14.10 -12.58 5.20
N PRO A 234 -14.03 -13.82 4.71
CA PRO A 234 -14.10 -15.03 5.54
C PRO A 234 -13.04 -15.10 6.64
N PHE A 235 -11.84 -14.54 6.40
CA PHE A 235 -10.81 -14.45 7.44
C PHE A 235 -11.27 -13.66 8.70
N ALA A 236 -12.33 -12.85 8.61
CA ALA A 236 -12.87 -12.05 9.70
C ALA A 236 -13.46 -12.92 10.83
N ASN A 237 -13.72 -14.22 10.59
CA ASN A 237 -14.08 -15.17 11.65
C ASN A 237 -12.97 -15.32 12.70
N LYS A 238 -11.69 -15.11 12.31
CA LYS A 238 -10.53 -15.13 13.21
C LYS A 238 -10.27 -13.78 13.89
N PHE A 239 -10.91 -12.72 13.41
CA PHE A 239 -10.72 -11.35 13.88
C PHE A 239 -12.06 -10.64 14.09
N PRO A 240 -12.75 -10.94 15.21
CA PRO A 240 -14.06 -10.37 15.51
C PRO A 240 -14.05 -8.84 15.54
N LEU A 241 -15.15 -8.22 15.12
CA LEU A 241 -15.32 -6.76 15.13
C LEU A 241 -15.06 -6.14 16.50
N ASN A 242 -15.37 -6.85 17.58
CA ASN A 242 -15.10 -6.38 18.95
C ASN A 242 -13.60 -6.23 19.20
N ASP A 243 -12.78 -7.19 18.76
CA ASP A 243 -11.33 -7.13 18.93
C ASP A 243 -10.70 -6.09 18.00
N LEU A 244 -11.24 -5.97 16.78
CA LEU A 244 -10.89 -4.89 15.88
C LEU A 244 -11.17 -3.52 16.52
N SER A 245 -12.37 -3.32 17.07
CA SER A 245 -12.76 -2.06 17.74
C SER A 245 -11.81 -1.71 18.89
N LYS A 246 -11.46 -2.69 19.74
CA LYS A 246 -10.51 -2.50 20.86
C LYS A 246 -9.12 -2.08 20.34
N SER A 247 -8.61 -2.75 19.31
CA SER A 247 -7.30 -2.43 18.73
C SER A 247 -7.27 -1.05 18.09
N LEU A 248 -8.36 -0.63 17.45
CA LEU A 248 -8.50 0.70 16.88
C LEU A 248 -8.64 1.81 17.94
N ALA A 249 -9.33 1.52 19.04
CA ALA A 249 -9.39 2.44 20.18
C ALA A 249 -7.99 2.64 20.80
N TYR A 250 -7.23 1.57 20.97
CA TYR A 250 -5.84 1.61 21.39
C TYR A 250 -4.97 2.42 20.42
N TRP A 251 -5.08 2.15 19.10
CA TRP A 251 -4.41 2.95 18.07
C TRP A 251 -4.69 4.44 18.24
N TYR A 252 -5.96 4.83 18.39
CA TYR A 252 -6.33 6.23 18.58
C TYR A 252 -5.75 6.82 19.86
N GLN A 253 -5.75 6.06 20.94
CA GLN A 253 -5.20 6.49 22.23
C GLN A 253 -3.74 6.94 22.11
N TYR A 254 -2.92 6.21 21.32
CA TYR A 254 -1.50 6.47 21.17
C TYR A 254 -1.16 7.45 20.05
N THR A 255 -1.87 7.38 18.93
CA THR A 255 -1.54 8.18 17.75
C THR A 255 -2.31 9.48 17.65
N LYS A 256 -3.49 9.56 18.30
CA LYS A 256 -4.49 10.65 18.15
C LYS A 256 -4.95 10.86 16.71
N LYS A 257 -4.74 9.86 15.83
CA LYS A 257 -5.10 9.93 14.42
C LYS A 257 -6.45 9.29 14.16
N GLN A 258 -7.31 10.04 13.47
CA GLN A 258 -8.61 9.57 13.03
C GLN A 258 -8.45 8.41 12.03
N ILE A 259 -9.26 7.36 12.19
CA ILE A 259 -9.25 6.18 11.33
C ILE A 259 -10.16 6.43 10.13
N THR A 260 -9.76 5.93 8.97
CA THR A 260 -10.63 5.91 7.78
C THR A 260 -11.22 4.51 7.62
N PHE A 261 -12.54 4.39 7.64
CA PHE A 261 -13.20 3.14 7.26
C PHE A 261 -13.51 3.17 5.77
N GLU A 262 -12.96 2.22 5.02
CA GLU A 262 -13.29 1.96 3.63
C GLU A 262 -14.51 1.02 3.62
N TYR A 263 -15.56 1.39 2.89
CA TYR A 263 -16.85 0.71 2.94
C TYR A 263 -17.51 0.68 1.57
N VAL A 264 -17.62 -0.50 0.99
CA VAL A 264 -18.37 -0.76 -0.24
C VAL A 264 -19.76 -1.21 0.15
N ILE A 265 -20.78 -0.80 -0.61
CA ILE A 265 -22.18 -1.20 -0.40
C ILE A 265 -22.59 -2.09 -1.56
N TRP A 266 -23.05 -3.31 -1.25
CA TRP A 266 -23.52 -4.28 -2.25
C TRP A 266 -25.00 -4.56 -2.09
N GLU A 267 -25.70 -4.65 -3.22
CA GLU A 267 -27.11 -5.03 -3.30
C GLU A 267 -27.34 -6.40 -2.65
N GLY A 268 -28.34 -6.48 -1.77
CA GLY A 268 -28.72 -7.72 -1.08
C GLY A 268 -27.75 -8.22 0.01
N VAL A 269 -26.66 -7.47 0.28
CA VAL A 269 -25.62 -7.92 1.23
C VAL A 269 -25.58 -7.02 2.47
N ASN A 270 -25.26 -5.75 2.29
CA ASN A 270 -25.13 -4.76 3.37
C ASN A 270 -25.86 -3.46 3.03
N ASP A 271 -26.99 -3.54 2.38
CA ASP A 271 -27.79 -2.44 1.86
C ASP A 271 -29.04 -2.12 2.70
N LYS A 272 -29.18 -2.76 3.86
CA LYS A 272 -30.35 -2.61 4.74
C LYS A 272 -30.17 -1.50 5.78
N LYS A 273 -31.28 -1.06 6.35
CA LYS A 273 -31.28 -0.05 7.42
C LYS A 273 -30.48 -0.49 8.65
N GLU A 274 -30.50 -1.78 8.97
CA GLU A 274 -29.74 -2.37 10.06
C GLU A 274 -28.22 -2.25 9.83
N ASP A 275 -27.76 -2.32 8.59
CA ASP A 275 -26.34 -2.15 8.22
C ASP A 275 -25.89 -0.72 8.43
N ILE A 276 -26.74 0.26 8.06
CA ILE A 276 -26.49 1.69 8.33
C ILE A 276 -26.37 1.94 9.85
N GLN A 277 -27.32 1.40 10.63
CA GLN A 277 -27.33 1.58 12.07
C GLN A 277 -26.09 0.92 12.75
N ALA A 278 -25.71 -0.26 12.29
CA ALA A 278 -24.52 -0.95 12.77
C ALA A 278 -23.25 -0.14 12.48
N LEU A 279 -23.13 0.41 11.26
CA LEU A 279 -21.99 1.26 10.88
C LEU A 279 -21.91 2.52 11.74
N ILE A 280 -23.02 3.20 11.97
CA ILE A 280 -23.09 4.38 12.83
C ILE A 280 -22.66 4.02 14.26
N LYS A 281 -23.18 2.92 14.82
CA LYS A 281 -22.82 2.43 16.15
C LYS A 281 -21.34 2.11 16.26
N PHE A 282 -20.77 1.48 15.24
CA PHE A 282 -19.33 1.15 15.20
C PHE A 282 -18.46 2.41 15.12
N CYS A 283 -18.79 3.36 14.26
CA CYS A 283 -18.07 4.62 14.11
C CYS A 283 -18.11 5.49 15.38
N ARG A 284 -19.15 5.40 16.21
CA ARG A 284 -19.24 6.14 17.48
C ARG A 284 -18.28 5.66 18.55
N GLN A 285 -17.73 4.46 18.41
CA GLN A 285 -16.78 3.91 19.40
C GLN A 285 -15.38 4.52 19.25
N ILE A 286 -15.05 5.03 18.05
CA ILE A 286 -13.69 5.48 17.73
C ILE A 286 -13.78 6.69 16.80
N PRO A 287 -12.99 7.76 17.03
CA PRO A 287 -12.92 8.88 16.10
C PRO A 287 -12.52 8.42 14.69
N SER A 288 -13.49 8.45 13.80
CA SER A 288 -13.37 7.88 12.46
C SER A 288 -14.07 8.73 11.40
N LYS A 289 -13.75 8.46 10.16
CA LYS A 289 -14.46 8.92 8.96
C LYS A 289 -14.72 7.73 8.07
N VAL A 290 -15.71 7.83 7.19
CA VAL A 290 -16.10 6.76 6.28
C VAL A 290 -15.85 7.22 4.84
N ASN A 291 -15.16 6.38 4.07
CA ASN A 291 -15.15 6.46 2.62
C ASN A 291 -16.10 5.39 2.09
N LEU A 292 -17.25 5.79 1.58
CA LEU A 292 -18.06 4.90 0.75
C LEU A 292 -17.35 4.78 -0.60
N ILE A 293 -17.12 3.56 -1.04
CA ILE A 293 -16.37 3.27 -2.27
C ILE A 293 -17.34 2.63 -3.25
N GLN A 294 -17.30 3.08 -4.50
CA GLN A 294 -17.97 2.43 -5.60
C GLN A 294 -17.48 0.98 -5.73
N TYR A 295 -18.41 0.03 -5.92
CA TYR A 295 -18.05 -1.34 -6.19
C TYR A 295 -17.48 -1.47 -7.61
N ASN A 296 -16.39 -2.19 -7.75
CA ASN A 296 -15.80 -2.49 -9.05
C ASN A 296 -15.94 -3.99 -9.29
N PRO A 297 -16.72 -4.40 -10.29
CA PRO A 297 -16.90 -5.81 -10.60
C PRO A 297 -15.56 -6.50 -10.89
N ILE A 298 -15.44 -7.72 -10.42
CA ILE A 298 -14.35 -8.64 -10.75
C ILE A 298 -14.91 -9.82 -11.53
N ASP A 299 -14.06 -10.54 -12.26
CA ASP A 299 -14.50 -11.69 -13.04
C ASP A 299 -15.18 -12.73 -12.16
N ASN A 300 -16.25 -13.32 -12.69
CA ASN A 300 -17.05 -14.34 -12.02
C ASN A 300 -17.73 -13.89 -10.69
N SER A 301 -17.74 -12.60 -10.38
CA SER A 301 -18.47 -12.09 -9.24
C SER A 301 -19.96 -11.96 -9.54
N LEU A 302 -20.79 -12.50 -8.66
CA LEU A 302 -22.23 -12.28 -8.67
C LEU A 302 -22.66 -11.04 -7.88
N MET A 303 -21.71 -10.36 -7.22
CA MET A 303 -21.97 -9.18 -6.43
C MET A 303 -22.30 -7.98 -7.33
N LYS A 304 -23.25 -7.16 -6.90
CA LYS A 304 -23.65 -5.92 -7.58
C LYS A 304 -23.52 -4.75 -6.65
N GLU A 305 -23.22 -3.58 -7.21
CA GLU A 305 -23.31 -2.33 -6.47
C GLU A 305 -24.73 -2.06 -6.01
N ALA A 306 -24.88 -1.52 -4.80
CA ALA A 306 -26.19 -1.10 -4.32
C ALA A 306 -26.75 0.07 -5.15
N PRO A 307 -28.08 0.18 -5.31
CA PRO A 307 -28.73 1.31 -5.97
C PRO A 307 -28.33 2.66 -5.36
N GLU A 308 -28.34 3.73 -6.17
CA GLU A 308 -27.90 5.07 -5.77
C GLU A 308 -28.70 5.59 -4.56
N GLU A 309 -29.99 5.28 -4.47
CA GLU A 309 -30.86 5.69 -3.35
C GLU A 309 -30.36 5.08 -2.01
N ILE A 310 -29.80 3.89 -2.04
CA ILE A 310 -29.20 3.26 -0.86
C ILE A 310 -27.91 3.98 -0.48
N ILE A 311 -27.07 4.31 -1.45
CA ILE A 311 -25.83 5.06 -1.21
C ILE A 311 -26.17 6.43 -0.61
N GLU A 312 -27.17 7.12 -1.14
CA GLU A 312 -27.66 8.40 -0.61
C GLU A 312 -28.20 8.25 0.82
N SER A 313 -28.91 7.15 1.12
CA SER A 313 -29.41 6.85 2.46
C SER A 313 -28.26 6.70 3.46
N TYR A 314 -27.16 6.04 3.09
CA TYR A 314 -25.93 5.95 3.89
C TYR A 314 -25.31 7.33 4.10
N LEU A 315 -25.14 8.12 3.04
CA LEU A 315 -24.59 9.48 3.12
C LEU A 315 -25.39 10.36 4.07
N LYS A 316 -26.72 10.36 3.92
CA LYS A 316 -27.64 11.14 4.76
C LYS A 316 -27.56 10.71 6.22
N ALA A 317 -27.66 9.41 6.51
CA ALA A 317 -27.67 8.89 7.88
C ALA A 317 -26.34 9.14 8.61
N LEU A 318 -25.20 8.96 7.93
CA LEU A 318 -23.88 9.21 8.49
C LEU A 318 -23.68 10.70 8.79
N ASN A 319 -24.06 11.59 7.86
CA ASN A 319 -24.00 13.04 8.04
C ASN A 319 -24.89 13.51 9.20
N GLN A 320 -26.13 13.02 9.29
CA GLN A 320 -27.04 13.30 10.41
C GLN A 320 -26.48 12.82 11.75
N SER A 321 -25.69 11.75 11.73
CA SER A 321 -24.98 11.22 12.90
C SER A 321 -23.66 11.93 13.19
N ARG A 322 -23.33 13.02 12.47
CA ARG A 322 -22.08 13.80 12.56
C ARG A 322 -20.82 12.96 12.30
N ILE A 323 -20.94 11.91 11.50
CA ILE A 323 -19.81 11.11 11.03
C ILE A 323 -19.41 11.65 9.66
N LYS A 324 -18.14 12.08 9.54
CA LYS A 324 -17.61 12.56 8.25
C LYS A 324 -17.64 11.43 7.23
N VAL A 325 -18.34 11.61 6.13
CA VAL A 325 -18.45 10.62 5.06
C VAL A 325 -18.13 11.26 3.70
N THR A 326 -17.50 10.48 2.84
CA THR A 326 -17.27 10.82 1.42
C THR A 326 -17.66 9.64 0.55
N TYR A 327 -18.25 9.90 -0.62
CA TYR A 327 -18.44 8.88 -1.64
C TYR A 327 -17.31 9.02 -2.67
N ARG A 328 -16.57 7.93 -2.87
CA ARG A 328 -15.43 7.88 -3.77
C ARG A 328 -15.78 7.06 -5.00
N ARG A 329 -15.95 7.73 -6.13
CA ARG A 329 -16.05 7.08 -7.42
C ARG A 329 -14.72 6.48 -7.82
N SER A 330 -14.77 5.35 -8.48
CA SER A 330 -13.61 4.61 -8.96
C SER A 330 -12.87 5.36 -10.06
N ARG A 331 -11.60 5.02 -10.22
CA ARG A 331 -10.74 5.51 -11.28
C ARG A 331 -10.01 4.35 -11.93
N GLY A 332 -9.77 4.47 -13.25
CA GLY A 332 -9.11 3.43 -14.01
C GLY A 332 -9.93 2.14 -14.14
N GLU A 333 -11.26 2.25 -14.07
CA GLU A 333 -12.15 1.09 -14.18
C GLU A 333 -12.05 0.43 -15.56
N ASP A 334 -11.92 1.23 -16.61
CA ASP A 334 -11.78 0.81 -18.02
C ASP A 334 -10.52 -0.03 -18.29
N ILE A 335 -9.53 0.04 -17.41
CA ILE A 335 -8.28 -0.73 -17.49
C ILE A 335 -8.12 -1.71 -16.32
N ALA A 336 -9.19 -2.01 -15.59
CA ALA A 336 -9.18 -2.85 -14.38
C ALA A 336 -8.11 -2.41 -13.36
N ALA A 337 -8.02 -1.09 -13.11
CA ALA A 337 -7.08 -0.48 -12.16
C ALA A 337 -7.75 0.01 -10.88
N ALA A 338 -9.07 -0.14 -10.75
CA ALA A 338 -9.81 0.29 -9.58
C ALA A 338 -9.60 -0.68 -8.37
N CYS A 339 -10.03 -0.22 -7.19
CA CYS A 339 -9.87 -1.02 -5.97
C CYS A 339 -10.51 -2.41 -6.10
N GLY A 340 -9.76 -3.46 -5.72
CA GLY A 340 -10.19 -4.85 -5.79
C GLY A 340 -9.98 -5.53 -7.15
N GLN A 341 -9.59 -4.82 -8.22
CA GLN A 341 -9.48 -5.37 -9.57
C GLN A 341 -8.09 -5.89 -9.95
N LEU A 342 -7.05 -5.59 -9.17
CA LEU A 342 -5.67 -5.99 -9.49
C LEU A 342 -5.50 -7.52 -9.42
N ALA A 343 -5.15 -8.13 -10.54
CA ALA A 343 -5.10 -9.60 -10.70
C ALA A 343 -4.02 -10.10 -11.68
N ASN A 344 -3.01 -9.27 -11.98
CA ASN A 344 -1.96 -9.57 -12.97
C ASN A 344 -2.56 -9.92 -14.35
N LYS A 345 -3.67 -9.29 -14.71
CA LYS A 345 -4.25 -9.36 -16.05
C LYS A 345 -3.60 -8.31 -16.92
N LEU A 346 -2.83 -8.75 -17.87
CA LEU A 346 -2.12 -7.92 -18.84
C LEU A 346 -2.91 -7.79 -20.12
#